data_2795f55231ef1072e4748dd3f28ffd2e
#
_entry.id   2795f55231ef1072e4748dd3f28ffd2e
#
_cell.length_a   1.000
_cell.length_b   1.000
_cell.length_c   1.000
_cell.angle_alpha   90.00
_cell.angle_beta   90.00
_cell.angle_gamma   90.00
#
_symmetry.space_group_name_H-M   'P 1'
#
loop_
_entity.id
_entity.type
_entity.pdbx_description
1 polymer ?
#
loop_
_entity_poly.entity_id
_entity_poly.type
_entity_poly.pdbx_seq_one_letter_code
_entity_poly.pdbx_strand_id
1 'polypeptide(L)'
;MRHAGIVVRREVVSDNQADNPKEYRHKPKWGLVHTHNDRHLSDEEERRAMIGQLTGTLIDKNPPEVVVDCHGVGYEVSVPMSTFYNLPALGEKVKLLTHFVVREDAQLLYGFATHEERAAFRQLIKISGVGPRTALSVLSGMGVADLAQAITQQEAGRLVKVPGIGKKTAERLLLELKGKMGADLGLPAGTSHDHANDILQALVALGYSDKEAALALKSLPPDIGVSDGIKMALKALAK
;
A
#
# COMPACT_ATOMS: atom_id res chain seq x y z
N MET A 1 -12.54 -23.21 38.81
CA MET A 1 -11.58 -24.21 38.32
C MET A 1 -10.41 -23.49 37.65
N ARG A 2 -9.23 -23.97 37.83
CA ARG A 2 -7.95 -23.22 37.88
C ARG A 2 -7.44 -22.80 36.50
N HIS A 3 -6.95 -21.56 36.44
CA HIS A 3 -6.16 -21.01 35.34
C HIS A 3 -4.82 -21.74 35.23
N ALA A 4 -4.48 -22.23 34.06
CA ALA A 4 -3.15 -22.73 33.74
C ALA A 4 -2.39 -21.64 32.96
N GLY A 5 -1.55 -20.88 33.64
CA GLY A 5 -0.61 -19.97 33.05
C GLY A 5 0.62 -20.73 32.55
N ILE A 6 1.00 -20.48 31.29
CA ILE A 6 2.26 -21.00 30.74
C ILE A 6 3.38 -20.08 31.21
N VAL A 7 4.23 -20.60 32.10
CA VAL A 7 5.47 -19.97 32.54
C VAL A 7 6.59 -20.44 31.62
N VAL A 8 7.13 -19.55 30.79
CA VAL A 8 8.38 -19.80 30.08
C VAL A 8 9.53 -19.54 31.05
N ARG A 9 10.19 -20.59 31.50
CA ARG A 9 11.44 -20.51 32.28
C ARG A 9 12.59 -20.16 31.33
N ARG A 10 13.23 -19.03 31.58
CA ARG A 10 14.60 -18.76 31.11
C ARG A 10 15.57 -19.48 32.06
N GLU A 11 16.31 -20.43 31.56
CA GLU A 11 17.52 -20.92 32.24
C GLU A 11 18.62 -19.88 32.07
N VAL A 12 19.08 -19.38 33.22
CA VAL A 12 20.31 -18.59 33.33
C VAL A 12 21.43 -19.58 33.59
N VAL A 13 22.26 -19.81 32.57
CA VAL A 13 23.55 -20.50 32.76
C VAL A 13 24.53 -19.47 33.30
N SER A 14 24.89 -19.61 34.55
CA SER A 14 26.02 -18.92 35.18
C SER A 14 27.27 -19.73 34.90
N ASP A 15 28.20 -19.20 34.15
CA ASP A 15 29.58 -19.64 34.24
C ASP A 15 30.48 -18.51 34.70
N ASN A 16 31.01 -18.76 35.87
CA ASN A 16 31.98 -17.99 36.60
C ASN A 16 33.35 -18.49 36.17
N GLN A 17 34.21 -17.62 35.65
CA GLN A 17 35.66 -17.67 36.03
C GLN A 17 36.41 -16.45 35.51
N ALA A 18 37.23 -15.99 36.39
CA ALA A 18 37.99 -14.77 36.47
C ALA A 18 39.25 -14.73 35.61
N ASP A 19 39.83 -13.51 35.57
CA ASP A 19 41.21 -13.11 35.36
C ASP A 19 41.74 -13.04 33.93
N ASN A 20 41.76 -11.82 33.34
CA ASN A 20 43.01 -11.10 33.14
C ASN A 20 42.80 -9.70 32.49
N PRO A 21 43.21 -8.59 33.13
CA PRO A 21 43.13 -7.28 32.51
C PRO A 21 44.47 -6.90 31.86
N LYS A 22 44.61 -7.04 30.57
CA LYS A 22 45.56 -6.24 29.77
C LYS A 22 45.35 -6.48 28.26
N GLU A 23 45.36 -5.33 27.57
CA GLU A 23 45.48 -5.20 26.12
C GLU A 23 44.25 -5.56 25.27
N TYR A 24 43.44 -4.54 25.00
CA TYR A 24 43.05 -4.24 23.62
C TYR A 24 42.64 -2.75 23.50
N ARG A 25 43.66 -1.88 23.32
CA ARG A 25 43.48 -0.55 22.77
C ARG A 25 43.44 -0.70 21.24
N HIS A 26 42.27 -0.90 20.69
CA HIS A 26 41.94 -0.49 19.33
C HIS A 26 40.51 -0.03 19.31
N LYS A 27 40.34 1.30 19.48
CA LYS A 27 39.10 1.96 19.07
C LYS A 27 39.12 2.04 17.55
N PRO A 28 38.18 1.40 16.83
CA PRO A 28 37.94 1.78 15.44
C PRO A 28 37.37 3.19 15.45
N LYS A 29 38.07 4.13 14.82
CA LYS A 29 37.54 5.43 14.46
C LYS A 29 36.46 5.22 13.39
N TRP A 30 35.22 5.06 13.82
CA TRP A 30 34.09 5.25 12.92
C TRP A 30 33.93 6.75 12.70
N GLY A 31 34.59 7.24 11.68
CA GLY A 31 34.27 8.55 11.14
C GLY A 31 32.81 8.53 10.70
N LEU A 32 31.97 9.35 11.32
CA LEU A 32 30.67 9.66 10.78
C LEU A 32 30.88 10.37 9.44
N VAL A 33 30.90 9.61 8.37
CA VAL A 33 30.66 10.13 7.03
C VAL A 33 29.14 10.30 6.94
N HIS A 34 28.64 11.50 7.19
CA HIS A 34 27.32 11.90 6.80
C HIS A 34 27.30 11.95 5.26
N THR A 35 27.17 10.83 4.62
CA THR A 35 26.66 10.80 3.25
C THR A 35 25.15 10.90 3.37
N HIS A 36 24.62 12.07 3.09
CA HIS A 36 23.24 12.25 2.68
C HIS A 36 23.06 11.44 1.40
N ASN A 37 22.77 10.16 1.58
CA ASN A 37 22.33 9.32 0.50
C ASN A 37 20.80 9.27 0.60
N ASP A 38 20.15 10.33 0.08
CA ASP A 38 18.75 10.28 -0.30
C ASP A 38 18.61 9.26 -1.44
N ARG A 39 18.81 7.98 -1.10
CA ARG A 39 18.28 6.91 -1.95
C ARG A 39 16.78 6.98 -1.78
N HIS A 40 16.10 7.51 -2.78
CA HIS A 40 14.78 7.05 -3.12
C HIS A 40 14.82 5.52 -3.04
N LEU A 41 14.24 4.98 -1.97
CA LEU A 41 13.97 3.56 -1.88
C LEU A 41 13.13 3.22 -3.11
N SER A 42 13.66 2.43 -4.00
CA SER A 42 12.97 2.03 -5.22
C SER A 42 11.67 1.34 -4.83
N ASP A 43 10.62 1.49 -5.65
CA ASP A 43 9.31 0.82 -5.46
C ASP A 43 9.42 -0.70 -5.24
N GLU A 44 10.58 -1.30 -5.49
CA GLU A 44 10.87 -2.71 -5.22
C GLU A 44 11.13 -3.03 -3.74
N GLU A 45 11.66 -2.10 -2.94
CA GLU A 45 11.84 -2.33 -1.49
C GLU A 45 10.52 -2.25 -0.72
N GLU A 46 9.53 -1.51 -1.22
CA GLU A 46 8.17 -1.48 -0.66
C GLU A 46 7.37 -2.78 -0.88
N ARG A 47 7.80 -3.66 -1.78
CA ARG A 47 7.10 -4.92 -2.10
C ARG A 47 7.35 -6.07 -1.14
N ARG A 48 8.19 -5.90 -0.13
CA ARG A 48 8.47 -6.93 0.89
C ARG A 48 7.40 -6.94 1.98
N ALA A 49 6.12 -7.11 1.59
CA ALA A 49 5.09 -7.40 2.56
C ALA A 49 5.25 -8.86 3.04
N MET A 50 5.59 -9.04 4.31
CA MET A 50 5.75 -10.36 4.92
C MET A 50 4.46 -11.18 4.90
N ILE A 51 3.30 -10.51 5.06
CA ILE A 51 1.96 -11.11 4.98
C ILE A 51 1.15 -10.34 3.93
N GLY A 52 1.08 -10.89 2.71
CA GLY A 52 0.42 -10.23 1.57
C GLY A 52 -1.05 -10.62 1.38
N GLN A 53 -1.48 -11.73 1.97
CA GLN A 53 -2.83 -12.27 1.86
C GLN A 53 -3.11 -13.24 2.99
N LEU A 54 -4.35 -13.28 3.47
CA LEU A 54 -4.88 -14.32 4.33
C LEU A 54 -6.02 -15.04 3.63
N THR A 55 -6.06 -16.37 3.79
CA THR A 55 -7.18 -17.20 3.37
C THR A 55 -7.50 -18.16 4.50
N GLY A 56 -8.70 -18.08 5.04
CA GLY A 56 -9.08 -18.86 6.21
C GLY A 56 -10.57 -18.85 6.45
N THR A 57 -10.98 -19.14 7.67
CA THR A 57 -12.36 -19.10 8.13
C THR A 57 -12.58 -17.84 8.97
N LEU A 58 -13.64 -17.09 8.69
CA LEU A 58 -14.00 -15.92 9.48
C LEU A 58 -14.60 -16.38 10.81
N ILE A 59 -13.92 -16.14 11.94
CA ILE A 59 -14.34 -16.63 13.25
C ILE A 59 -14.84 -15.54 14.19
N ASP A 60 -14.46 -14.26 13.93
CA ASP A 60 -14.99 -13.11 14.66
C ASP A 60 -15.16 -11.91 13.74
N LYS A 61 -16.17 -11.06 14.04
CA LYS A 61 -16.58 -9.93 13.20
C LYS A 61 -17.06 -8.79 14.08
N ASN A 62 -16.15 -7.96 14.53
CA ASN A 62 -16.39 -6.80 15.41
C ASN A 62 -15.76 -5.52 14.81
N PRO A 63 -16.57 -4.67 14.13
CA PRO A 63 -16.04 -3.54 13.34
C PRO A 63 -15.12 -2.61 14.16
N PRO A 64 -14.00 -2.17 13.59
CA PRO A 64 -13.48 -2.45 12.26
C PRO A 64 -12.61 -3.71 12.20
N GLU A 65 -12.58 -4.53 13.24
CA GLU A 65 -11.70 -5.70 13.38
C GLU A 65 -12.44 -6.99 13.06
N VAL A 66 -11.73 -7.91 12.46
CA VAL A 66 -12.19 -9.28 12.18
C VAL A 66 -11.08 -10.26 12.51
N VAL A 67 -11.44 -11.50 12.86
CA VAL A 67 -10.48 -12.56 13.09
C VAL A 67 -10.65 -13.66 12.04
N VAL A 68 -9.55 -13.97 11.37
CA VAL A 68 -9.48 -15.03 10.36
C VAL A 68 -8.65 -16.18 10.89
N ASP A 69 -9.27 -17.33 11.07
CA ASP A 69 -8.56 -18.57 11.42
C ASP A 69 -7.89 -19.17 10.19
N CYS A 70 -6.58 -19.23 10.20
CA CYS A 70 -5.75 -19.88 9.20
C CYS A 70 -5.11 -21.13 9.81
N HIS A 71 -5.83 -22.26 9.80
CA HIS A 71 -5.37 -23.54 10.30
C HIS A 71 -4.98 -23.54 11.79
N GLY A 72 -5.80 -22.93 12.65
CA GLY A 72 -5.57 -22.85 14.09
C GLY A 72 -4.79 -21.61 14.54
N VAL A 73 -4.40 -20.73 13.63
CA VAL A 73 -3.83 -19.42 13.96
C VAL A 73 -4.85 -18.34 13.61
N GLY A 74 -5.37 -17.65 14.64
CA GLY A 74 -6.28 -16.51 14.47
C GLY A 74 -5.51 -15.23 14.18
N TYR A 75 -5.74 -14.65 13.02
CA TYR A 75 -5.20 -13.34 12.65
C TYR A 75 -6.25 -12.26 12.86
N GLU A 76 -5.94 -11.29 13.74
CA GLU A 76 -6.74 -10.08 13.90
C GLU A 76 -6.39 -9.08 12.80
N VAL A 77 -7.40 -8.62 12.07
CA VAL A 77 -7.24 -7.79 10.87
C VAL A 77 -8.19 -6.61 10.94
N SER A 78 -7.67 -5.40 10.85
CA SER A 78 -8.50 -4.19 10.71
C SER A 78 -8.88 -4.01 9.24
N VAL A 79 -10.18 -3.87 8.96
CA VAL A 79 -10.71 -3.74 7.60
C VAL A 79 -11.51 -2.45 7.44
N PRO A 80 -11.55 -1.81 6.25
CA PRO A 80 -12.45 -0.69 6.01
C PRO A 80 -13.91 -1.18 5.99
N MET A 81 -14.86 -0.29 6.26
CA MET A 81 -16.28 -0.64 6.31
C MET A 81 -16.80 -1.16 4.97
N SER A 82 -16.24 -0.70 3.84
CA SER A 82 -16.51 -1.22 2.50
C SER A 82 -16.22 -2.72 2.40
N THR A 83 -15.05 -3.15 2.89
CA THR A 83 -14.69 -4.58 2.99
C THR A 83 -15.58 -5.28 4.02
N PHE A 84 -15.78 -4.68 5.21
CA PHE A 84 -16.50 -5.30 6.32
C PHE A 84 -17.92 -5.74 5.95
N TYR A 85 -18.66 -4.87 5.26
CA TYR A 85 -20.04 -5.18 4.83
C TYR A 85 -20.13 -6.30 3.79
N ASN A 86 -19.06 -6.49 3.02
CA ASN A 86 -18.99 -7.51 1.98
C ASN A 86 -18.38 -8.84 2.47
N LEU A 87 -18.01 -8.93 3.76
CA LEU A 87 -17.50 -10.17 4.33
C LEU A 87 -18.62 -11.20 4.47
N PRO A 88 -18.30 -12.49 4.32
CA PRO A 88 -19.24 -13.59 4.49
C PRO A 88 -19.70 -13.70 5.94
N ALA A 89 -20.59 -14.66 6.20
CA ALA A 89 -21.04 -14.99 7.55
C ALA A 89 -19.91 -15.62 8.38
N LEU A 90 -20.05 -15.59 9.70
CA LEU A 90 -19.14 -16.28 10.61
C LEU A 90 -19.13 -17.79 10.30
N GLY A 91 -17.96 -18.40 10.32
CA GLY A 91 -17.72 -19.79 9.96
C GLY A 91 -17.47 -20.05 8.48
N GLU A 92 -17.65 -19.06 7.62
CA GLU A 92 -17.42 -19.19 6.19
C GLU A 92 -15.97 -18.84 5.79
N LYS A 93 -15.58 -19.30 4.60
CA LYS A 93 -14.27 -19.01 4.03
C LYS A 93 -14.17 -17.57 3.57
N VAL A 94 -13.06 -16.93 3.93
CA VAL A 94 -12.73 -15.55 3.53
C VAL A 94 -11.32 -15.47 2.96
N LYS A 95 -11.14 -14.58 2.00
CA LYS A 95 -9.85 -14.19 1.46
C LYS A 95 -9.70 -12.68 1.61
N LEU A 96 -8.65 -12.24 2.29
CA LEU A 96 -8.30 -10.84 2.44
C LEU A 96 -6.91 -10.57 1.88
N LEU A 97 -6.79 -9.52 1.09
CA LEU A 97 -5.51 -8.96 0.69
C LEU A 97 -5.00 -8.10 1.84
N THR A 98 -3.74 -8.25 2.23
CA THR A 98 -3.26 -7.62 3.46
C THR A 98 -2.14 -6.60 3.22
N HIS A 99 -2.05 -5.67 4.16
CA HIS A 99 -0.93 -4.78 4.37
C HIS A 99 -0.47 -4.91 5.82
N PHE A 100 0.76 -5.36 6.01
CA PHE A 100 1.35 -5.58 7.32
C PHE A 100 2.20 -4.38 7.73
N VAL A 101 1.93 -3.83 8.90
CA VAL A 101 2.67 -2.70 9.48
C VAL A 101 3.36 -3.17 10.74
N VAL A 102 4.68 -3.04 10.77
CA VAL A 102 5.50 -3.35 11.94
C VAL A 102 5.98 -2.05 12.56
N ARG A 103 5.75 -1.90 13.85
CA ARG A 103 6.28 -0.82 14.69
C ARG A 103 7.02 -1.43 15.87
N GLU A 104 7.73 -0.62 16.62
CA GLU A 104 8.45 -1.08 17.82
C GLU A 104 7.50 -1.65 18.89
N ASP A 105 6.29 -1.09 18.98
CA ASP A 105 5.27 -1.39 19.99
C ASP A 105 4.11 -2.25 19.48
N ALA A 106 3.97 -2.45 18.17
CA ALA A 106 2.84 -3.16 17.60
C ALA A 106 3.12 -3.79 16.23
N GLN A 107 2.43 -4.90 15.96
CA GLN A 107 2.34 -5.52 14.65
C GLN A 107 0.86 -5.49 14.23
N LEU A 108 0.55 -4.76 13.16
CA LEU A 108 -0.82 -4.49 12.75
C LEU A 108 -1.06 -5.04 11.34
N LEU A 109 -2.19 -5.70 11.18
CA LEU A 109 -2.63 -6.21 9.89
C LEU A 109 -3.87 -5.45 9.41
N TYR A 110 -3.78 -4.93 8.20
CA TYR A 110 -4.89 -4.29 7.51
C TYR A 110 -5.35 -5.18 6.36
N GLY A 111 -6.66 -5.40 6.23
CA GLY A 111 -7.24 -6.31 5.24
C GLY A 111 -8.21 -5.61 4.30
N PHE A 112 -8.22 -6.07 3.05
CA PHE A 112 -9.00 -5.49 1.96
C PHE A 112 -9.62 -6.58 1.11
N ALA A 113 -10.83 -6.34 0.62
CA ALA A 113 -11.51 -7.27 -0.28
C ALA A 113 -10.89 -7.22 -1.68
N THR A 114 -10.42 -6.05 -2.13
CA THR A 114 -9.95 -5.83 -3.50
C THR A 114 -8.51 -5.30 -3.55
N HIS A 115 -7.88 -5.45 -4.73
CA HIS A 115 -6.54 -4.90 -4.97
C HIS A 115 -6.55 -3.37 -4.97
N GLU A 116 -7.63 -2.77 -5.46
CA GLU A 116 -7.83 -1.33 -5.56
C GLU A 116 -7.92 -0.70 -4.16
N GLU A 117 -8.67 -1.31 -3.22
CA GLU A 117 -8.72 -0.85 -1.83
C GLU A 117 -7.34 -0.88 -1.17
N ARG A 118 -6.60 -1.99 -1.36
CA ARG A 118 -5.25 -2.11 -0.81
C ARG A 118 -4.28 -1.12 -1.44
N ALA A 119 -4.35 -0.90 -2.75
CA ALA A 119 -3.53 0.08 -3.46
C ALA A 119 -3.83 1.50 -2.97
N ALA A 120 -5.11 1.87 -2.87
CA ALA A 120 -5.54 3.16 -2.33
C ALA A 120 -5.04 3.37 -0.89
N PHE A 121 -5.17 2.36 -0.02
CA PHE A 121 -4.65 2.42 1.33
C PHE A 121 -3.14 2.70 1.36
N ARG A 122 -2.36 1.99 0.54
CA ARG A 122 -0.90 2.18 0.44
C ARG A 122 -0.51 3.57 -0.05
N GLN A 123 -1.27 4.15 -0.96
CA GLN A 123 -1.03 5.52 -1.41
C GLN A 123 -1.39 6.53 -0.32
N LEU A 124 -2.49 6.32 0.40
CA LEU A 124 -2.92 7.19 1.49
C LEU A 124 -1.89 7.27 2.61
N ILE A 125 -1.34 6.14 3.05
CA ILE A 125 -0.36 6.10 4.17
C ILE A 125 1.01 6.70 3.82
N LYS A 126 1.31 6.91 2.53
CA LYS A 126 2.53 7.62 2.08
C LYS A 126 2.43 9.13 2.27
N ILE A 127 1.23 9.64 2.53
CA ILE A 127 0.98 11.08 2.66
C ILE A 127 1.28 11.52 4.09
N SER A 128 2.11 12.54 4.22
CA SER A 128 2.47 13.09 5.53
C SER A 128 1.22 13.55 6.31
N GLY A 129 1.06 13.04 7.53
CA GLY A 129 -0.10 13.30 8.38
C GLY A 129 -1.27 12.35 8.17
N VAL A 130 -1.14 11.34 7.30
CA VAL A 130 -2.13 10.28 7.10
C VAL A 130 -1.57 8.96 7.62
N GLY A 131 -1.98 8.57 8.81
CA GLY A 131 -1.62 7.27 9.37
C GLY A 131 -2.57 6.16 8.89
N PRO A 132 -2.24 4.88 9.17
CA PRO A 132 -3.05 3.74 8.78
C PRO A 132 -4.51 3.82 9.24
N ARG A 133 -4.77 4.28 10.47
CA ARG A 133 -6.14 4.46 10.98
C ARG A 133 -6.92 5.51 10.19
N THR A 134 -6.28 6.63 9.85
CA THR A 134 -6.87 7.68 9.03
C THR A 134 -7.16 7.18 7.62
N ALA A 135 -6.23 6.45 7.01
CA ALA A 135 -6.42 5.84 5.69
C ALA A 135 -7.60 4.84 5.70
N LEU A 136 -7.72 4.04 6.76
CA LEU A 136 -8.85 3.13 6.93
C LEU A 136 -10.19 3.90 7.05
N SER A 137 -10.20 5.02 7.80
CA SER A 137 -11.38 5.89 7.91
C SER A 137 -11.78 6.50 6.58
N VAL A 138 -10.82 6.89 5.73
CA VAL A 138 -11.10 7.38 4.37
C VAL A 138 -11.81 6.31 3.56
N LEU A 139 -11.26 5.11 3.49
CA LEU A 139 -11.83 4.00 2.72
C LEU A 139 -13.15 3.47 3.31
N SER A 140 -13.39 3.72 4.60
CA SER A 140 -14.67 3.43 5.25
C SER A 140 -15.75 4.48 4.94
N GLY A 141 -15.35 5.74 4.78
CA GLY A 141 -16.27 6.85 4.52
C GLY A 141 -16.59 7.06 3.05
N MET A 142 -15.74 6.56 2.15
CA MET A 142 -15.97 6.65 0.70
C MET A 142 -15.27 5.49 -0.03
N GLY A 143 -15.92 4.95 -1.05
CA GLY A 143 -15.33 3.93 -1.92
C GLY A 143 -14.14 4.47 -2.72
N VAL A 144 -13.33 3.56 -3.27
CA VAL A 144 -12.14 3.94 -4.06
C VAL A 144 -12.52 4.82 -5.26
N ALA A 145 -13.62 4.52 -5.93
CA ALA A 145 -14.12 5.32 -7.05
C ALA A 145 -14.53 6.74 -6.63
N ASP A 146 -15.23 6.86 -5.48
CA ASP A 146 -15.62 8.17 -4.92
C ASP A 146 -14.40 8.98 -4.50
N LEU A 147 -13.40 8.33 -3.92
CA LEU A 147 -12.13 8.96 -3.56
C LEU A 147 -11.41 9.49 -4.80
N ALA A 148 -11.32 8.69 -5.86
CA ALA A 148 -10.72 9.09 -7.12
C ALA A 148 -11.46 10.28 -7.75
N GLN A 149 -12.80 10.27 -7.72
CA GLN A 149 -13.61 11.37 -8.20
C GLN A 149 -13.37 12.65 -7.39
N ALA A 150 -13.38 12.56 -6.06
CA ALA A 150 -13.12 13.69 -5.17
C ALA A 150 -11.74 14.32 -5.43
N ILE A 151 -10.73 13.49 -5.72
CA ILE A 151 -9.39 13.96 -6.06
C ILE A 151 -9.38 14.64 -7.43
N THR A 152 -10.00 14.05 -8.43
CA THR A 152 -10.07 14.63 -9.79
C THR A 152 -10.80 15.97 -9.78
N GLN A 153 -11.90 16.06 -9.05
CA GLN A 153 -12.72 17.27 -8.94
C GLN A 153 -12.20 18.27 -7.90
N GLN A 154 -11.11 17.93 -7.19
CA GLN A 154 -10.51 18.77 -6.13
C GLN A 154 -11.50 19.12 -5.01
N GLU A 155 -12.38 18.20 -4.65
CA GLU A 155 -13.45 18.39 -3.66
C GLU A 155 -12.95 18.13 -2.23
N ALA A 156 -12.18 19.07 -1.65
CA ALA A 156 -11.72 18.99 -0.27
C ALA A 156 -12.86 18.78 0.75
N GLY A 157 -14.02 19.37 0.49
CA GLY A 157 -15.19 19.27 1.36
C GLY A 157 -15.72 17.85 1.56
N ARG A 158 -15.53 16.94 0.60
CA ARG A 158 -15.89 15.51 0.77
C ARG A 158 -14.93 14.81 1.74
N LEU A 159 -13.64 15.10 1.63
CA LEU A 159 -12.60 14.49 2.48
C LEU A 159 -12.69 14.99 3.93
N VAL A 160 -13.00 16.25 4.15
CA VAL A 160 -13.17 16.83 5.51
C VAL A 160 -14.29 16.17 6.30
N LYS A 161 -15.29 15.58 5.62
CA LYS A 161 -16.37 14.82 6.29
C LYS A 161 -15.89 13.52 6.93
N VAL A 162 -14.73 13.03 6.54
CA VAL A 162 -14.15 11.80 7.10
C VAL A 162 -13.54 12.09 8.47
N PRO A 163 -13.92 11.34 9.52
CA PRO A 163 -13.33 11.52 10.85
C PRO A 163 -11.81 11.43 10.83
N GLY A 164 -11.16 12.40 11.48
CA GLY A 164 -9.69 12.47 11.54
C GLY A 164 -9.03 13.22 10.37
N ILE A 165 -9.79 13.73 9.42
CA ILE A 165 -9.27 14.55 8.32
C ILE A 165 -9.66 16.01 8.51
N GLY A 166 -8.67 16.85 8.81
CA GLY A 166 -8.82 18.30 8.83
C GLY A 166 -8.63 18.92 7.43
N LYS A 167 -8.99 20.19 7.29
CA LYS A 167 -8.89 20.95 6.03
C LYS A 167 -7.49 20.87 5.40
N LYS A 168 -6.43 21.07 6.20
CA LYS A 168 -5.03 21.00 5.72
C LYS A 168 -4.66 19.61 5.20
N THR A 169 -5.13 18.55 5.88
CA THR A 169 -4.88 17.16 5.46
C THR A 169 -5.66 16.85 4.17
N ALA A 170 -6.90 17.31 4.05
CA ALA A 170 -7.70 17.15 2.84
C ALA A 170 -7.05 17.81 1.62
N GLU A 171 -6.61 19.06 1.76
CA GLU A 171 -5.91 19.80 0.70
C GLU A 171 -4.62 19.08 0.26
N ARG A 172 -3.85 18.57 1.23
CA ARG A 172 -2.63 17.79 0.95
C ARG A 172 -2.95 16.48 0.23
N LEU A 173 -3.98 15.75 0.70
CA LEU A 173 -4.46 14.53 0.04
C LEU A 173 -4.78 14.78 -1.44
N LEU A 174 -5.54 15.84 -1.73
CA LEU A 174 -5.88 16.21 -3.10
C LEU A 174 -4.64 16.52 -3.95
N LEU A 175 -3.68 17.26 -3.38
CA LEU A 175 -2.47 17.65 -4.09
C LEU A 175 -1.56 16.45 -4.39
N GLU A 176 -1.27 15.63 -3.36
CA GLU A 176 -0.31 14.53 -3.47
C GLU A 176 -0.87 13.32 -4.24
N LEU A 177 -2.19 13.10 -4.22
CA LEU A 177 -2.83 12.02 -4.97
C LEU A 177 -3.22 12.41 -6.40
N LYS A 178 -3.20 13.71 -6.72
CA LYS A 178 -3.45 14.18 -8.08
C LYS A 178 -2.36 13.61 -9.01
N GLY A 179 -2.75 12.79 -9.95
CA GLY A 179 -1.85 12.12 -10.90
C GLY A 179 -1.32 10.75 -10.48
N LYS A 180 -1.44 10.36 -9.21
CA LYS A 180 -1.01 9.03 -8.76
C LYS A 180 -2.14 7.99 -8.78
N MET A 181 -3.38 8.41 -8.62
CA MET A 181 -4.51 7.50 -8.49
C MET A 181 -5.02 6.92 -9.82
N GLY A 182 -4.66 7.47 -10.97
CA GLY A 182 -5.07 6.92 -12.26
C GLY A 182 -4.29 5.66 -12.67
N ALA A 183 -2.97 5.65 -12.42
CA ALA A 183 -2.08 4.58 -12.85
C ALA A 183 -2.07 3.37 -11.90
N ASP A 184 -2.16 3.62 -10.57
CA ASP A 184 -1.95 2.57 -9.56
C ASP A 184 -3.23 1.88 -9.05
N LEU A 185 -4.42 2.45 -9.28
CA LEU A 185 -5.65 1.95 -8.67
C LEU A 185 -6.44 0.97 -9.53
N GLY A 186 -5.99 0.66 -10.76
CA GLY A 186 -6.71 -0.29 -11.60
C GLY A 186 -8.20 0.10 -11.80
N LEU A 187 -8.53 1.39 -11.63
CA LEU A 187 -9.86 1.86 -11.95
C LEU A 187 -10.10 1.56 -13.42
N PRO A 188 -11.26 1.00 -13.81
CA PRO A 188 -11.57 0.82 -15.22
C PRO A 188 -11.36 2.17 -15.88
N ALA A 189 -10.39 2.21 -16.79
CA ALA A 189 -10.10 3.40 -17.57
C ALA A 189 -11.40 3.89 -18.18
N GLY A 190 -11.93 4.97 -17.61
CA GLY A 190 -13.07 5.66 -18.16
C GLY A 190 -12.64 6.26 -19.49
N THR A 191 -13.11 5.67 -20.58
CA THR A 191 -13.23 6.25 -21.92
C THR A 191 -11.99 6.94 -22.52
N SER A 192 -11.41 6.27 -23.53
CA SER A 192 -10.57 6.78 -24.65
C SER A 192 -9.38 7.73 -24.38
N HIS A 193 -9.40 8.59 -23.38
CA HIS A 193 -8.26 9.46 -23.03
C HIS A 193 -7.17 8.73 -22.22
N ASP A 194 -7.52 7.69 -21.46
CA ASP A 194 -6.56 6.96 -20.62
C ASP A 194 -5.70 5.98 -21.43
N HIS A 195 -6.26 5.35 -22.46
CA HIS A 195 -5.50 4.46 -23.34
C HIS A 195 -4.34 5.20 -24.04
N ALA A 196 -4.55 6.44 -24.45
CA ALA A 196 -3.52 7.27 -25.06
C ALA A 196 -2.37 7.57 -24.10
N ASN A 197 -2.69 7.84 -22.82
CA ASN A 197 -1.68 8.10 -21.79
C ASN A 197 -0.90 6.83 -21.41
N ASP A 198 -1.57 5.69 -21.32
CA ASP A 198 -0.92 4.39 -21.05
C ASP A 198 0.02 3.98 -22.20
N ILE A 199 -0.39 4.21 -23.45
CA ILE A 199 0.45 3.98 -24.63
C ILE A 199 1.67 4.92 -24.60
N LEU A 200 1.48 6.20 -24.26
CA LEU A 200 2.56 7.17 -24.15
C LEU A 200 3.60 6.75 -23.10
N GLN A 201 3.15 6.40 -21.90
CA GLN A 201 4.03 5.94 -20.85
C GLN A 201 4.79 4.66 -21.21
N ALA A 202 4.12 3.72 -21.87
CA ALA A 202 4.77 2.51 -22.33
C ALA A 202 5.87 2.79 -23.37
N LEU A 203 5.64 3.72 -24.31
CA LEU A 203 6.64 4.11 -25.30
C LEU A 203 7.84 4.82 -24.65
N VAL A 204 7.61 5.70 -23.67
CA VAL A 204 8.67 6.37 -22.90
C VAL A 204 9.48 5.35 -22.10
N ALA A 205 8.82 4.37 -21.47
CA ALA A 205 9.49 3.28 -20.74
C ALA A 205 10.34 2.38 -21.65
N LEU A 206 9.99 2.30 -22.94
CA LEU A 206 10.76 1.60 -23.98
C LEU A 206 11.92 2.46 -24.56
N GLY A 207 12.11 3.69 -24.05
CA GLY A 207 13.25 4.55 -24.39
C GLY A 207 12.98 5.58 -25.49
N TYR A 208 11.74 5.72 -25.97
CA TYR A 208 11.38 6.79 -26.90
C TYR A 208 11.21 8.12 -26.17
N SER A 209 11.54 9.24 -26.84
CA SER A 209 11.31 10.57 -26.26
C SER A 209 9.82 10.91 -26.23
N ASP A 210 9.42 11.81 -25.29
CA ASP A 210 8.03 12.30 -25.17
C ASP A 210 7.50 12.86 -26.50
N LYS A 211 8.35 13.49 -27.33
CA LYS A 211 7.96 14.04 -28.63
C LYS A 211 7.67 12.95 -29.65
N GLU A 212 8.47 11.92 -29.69
CA GLU A 212 8.28 10.77 -30.60
C GLU A 212 7.04 9.98 -30.21
N ALA A 213 6.89 9.70 -28.91
CA ALA A 213 5.73 9.01 -28.39
C ALA A 213 4.42 9.78 -28.64
N ALA A 214 4.42 11.11 -28.44
CA ALA A 214 3.26 11.96 -28.73
C ALA A 214 2.93 12.05 -30.22
N LEU A 215 3.93 12.00 -31.12
CA LEU A 215 3.71 11.94 -32.56
C LEU A 215 3.10 10.60 -32.98
N ALA A 216 3.60 9.50 -32.43
CA ALA A 216 3.08 8.17 -32.71
C ALA A 216 1.60 8.04 -32.25
N LEU A 217 1.26 8.60 -31.09
CA LEU A 217 -0.11 8.62 -30.58
C LEU A 217 -1.10 9.33 -31.52
N LYS A 218 -0.71 10.42 -32.15
CA LYS A 218 -1.57 11.17 -33.10
C LYS A 218 -1.97 10.36 -34.33
N SER A 219 -1.22 9.31 -34.64
CA SER A 219 -1.49 8.43 -35.78
C SER A 219 -2.38 7.24 -35.45
N LEU A 220 -2.74 7.05 -34.16
CA LEU A 220 -3.55 5.94 -33.71
C LEU A 220 -5.06 6.25 -33.79
N PRO A 221 -5.91 5.23 -34.00
CA PRO A 221 -7.35 5.37 -33.86
C PRO A 221 -7.75 5.76 -32.44
N PRO A 222 -8.81 6.59 -32.22
CA PRO A 222 -9.18 7.11 -30.94
C PRO A 222 -9.64 6.07 -29.91
N ASP A 223 -10.13 4.91 -30.35
CA ASP A 223 -10.66 3.86 -29.48
C ASP A 223 -9.79 2.59 -29.45
N ILE A 224 -8.51 2.71 -29.80
CA ILE A 224 -7.61 1.57 -29.82
C ILE A 224 -7.26 1.12 -28.40
N GLY A 225 -7.32 -0.20 -28.15
CA GLY A 225 -6.86 -0.78 -26.88
C GLY A 225 -5.35 -0.59 -26.68
N VAL A 226 -4.92 -0.47 -25.43
CA VAL A 226 -3.52 -0.17 -25.07
C VAL A 226 -2.52 -1.11 -25.74
N SER A 227 -2.76 -2.43 -25.71
CA SER A 227 -1.86 -3.44 -26.30
C SER A 227 -1.67 -3.26 -27.81
N ASP A 228 -2.75 -3.03 -28.53
CA ASP A 228 -2.70 -2.86 -29.99
C ASP A 228 -2.20 -1.47 -30.36
N GLY A 229 -2.50 -0.47 -29.55
CA GLY A 229 -1.96 0.88 -29.67
C GLY A 229 -0.44 0.92 -29.54
N ILE A 230 0.14 0.21 -28.55
CA ILE A 230 1.59 0.09 -28.41
C ILE A 230 2.22 -0.57 -29.63
N LYS A 231 1.66 -1.69 -30.11
CA LYS A 231 2.18 -2.38 -31.31
C LYS A 231 2.16 -1.49 -32.56
N MET A 232 1.06 -0.74 -32.76
CA MET A 232 0.93 0.16 -33.89
C MET A 232 1.88 1.36 -33.78
N ALA A 233 2.02 1.95 -32.59
CA ALA A 233 2.94 3.04 -32.35
C ALA A 233 4.40 2.63 -32.61
N LEU A 234 4.82 1.48 -32.08
CA LEU A 234 6.16 0.93 -32.34
C LEU A 234 6.42 0.68 -33.82
N LYS A 235 5.42 0.17 -34.56
CA LYS A 235 5.55 0.00 -36.00
C LYS A 235 5.66 1.32 -36.76
N ALA A 236 5.05 2.38 -36.27
CA ALA A 236 5.16 3.73 -36.82
C ALA A 236 6.52 4.38 -36.51
N LEU A 237 7.07 4.12 -35.33
CA LEU A 237 8.37 4.64 -34.89
C LEU A 237 9.57 3.88 -35.48
N ALA A 238 9.39 2.63 -35.92
CA ALA A 238 10.43 1.79 -36.49
C ALA A 238 10.72 2.09 -38.01
N LYS A 239 10.07 3.12 -38.57
CA LYS A 239 10.35 3.64 -39.91
C LYS A 239 11.31 4.83 -39.84
#